data_dfe81f0bd562b821177d6fda2cdb3dfd
#
_entry.id   dfe81f0bd562b821177d6fda2cdb3dfd
#
_cell.length_a   1.000
_cell.length_b   1.000
_cell.length_c   1.000
_cell.angle_alpha   90.00
_cell.angle_beta   90.00
_cell.angle_gamma   90.00
#
_symmetry.space_group_name_H-M   'P 1'
#
loop_
_entity.id
_entity.type
_entity.pdbx_description
1 polymer ?
#
loop_
_entity_poly.entity_id
_entity_poly.type
_entity_poly.pdbx_seq_one_letter_code
_entity_poly.pdbx_strand_id
1 'polypeptide(L)'
;MYKTIVSIILWPIFMIMFVLGVGGYFILTTFISLQQAHSYMKWFCRVCLFSAGQILRIEGSIPEKEKQPYIYMFNHESMFDHFMIVAGTSHYLTGVAAEDQYSYPVYGAGLRRYGAIPIKREKLKAAIHSL
;
A
#
# COMPACT_ATOMS: atom_id res chain seq x y z
N MET A 1 2.92 -25.14 -15.19
CA MET A 1 3.86 -24.64 -16.19
C MET A 1 3.48 -23.23 -16.70
N TYR A 2 2.29 -22.98 -17.25
CA TYR A 2 1.85 -21.63 -17.71
C TYR A 2 1.91 -20.56 -16.62
N LYS A 3 1.34 -20.82 -15.43
CA LYS A 3 1.33 -19.86 -14.31
C LYS A 3 2.75 -19.45 -13.87
N THR A 4 3.69 -20.38 -13.86
CA THR A 4 5.09 -20.11 -13.48
C THR A 4 5.77 -19.20 -14.50
N ILE A 5 5.56 -19.43 -15.80
CA ILE A 5 6.12 -18.60 -16.89
C ILE A 5 5.57 -17.17 -16.77
N VAL A 6 4.27 -17.02 -16.59
CA VAL A 6 3.63 -15.71 -16.40
C VAL A 6 4.21 -14.98 -15.19
N SER A 7 4.40 -15.67 -14.06
CA SER A 7 4.98 -15.06 -12.86
C SER A 7 6.41 -14.60 -13.08
N ILE A 8 7.25 -15.37 -13.79
CA ILE A 8 8.63 -14.99 -14.09
C ILE A 8 8.70 -13.69 -14.89
N ILE A 9 7.70 -13.41 -15.73
CA ILE A 9 7.65 -12.19 -16.54
C ILE A 9 7.06 -11.03 -15.72
N LEU A 10 5.95 -11.25 -15.02
CA LEU A 10 5.24 -10.17 -14.32
C LEU A 10 5.97 -9.64 -13.09
N TRP A 11 6.69 -10.49 -12.34
CA TRP A 11 7.41 -10.07 -11.15
C TRP A 11 8.51 -9.02 -11.41
N PRO A 12 9.41 -9.20 -12.39
CA PRO A 12 10.37 -8.14 -12.73
C PRO A 12 9.72 -6.83 -13.16
N ILE A 13 8.64 -6.89 -13.95
CA ILE A 13 7.89 -5.71 -14.39
C ILE A 13 7.30 -4.99 -13.18
N PHE A 14 6.63 -5.72 -12.28
CA PHE A 14 6.11 -5.18 -11.02
C PHE A 14 7.21 -4.51 -10.19
N MET A 15 8.36 -5.16 -10.01
CA MET A 15 9.46 -4.63 -9.22
C MET A 15 10.04 -3.34 -9.81
N ILE A 16 10.18 -3.26 -11.13
CA ILE A 16 10.62 -2.04 -11.83
C ILE A 16 9.60 -0.92 -11.61
N MET A 17 8.31 -1.18 -11.84
CA MET A 17 7.25 -0.20 -11.64
C MET A 17 7.15 0.25 -10.18
N PHE A 18 7.36 -0.68 -9.23
CA PHE A 18 7.38 -0.38 -7.81
C PHE A 18 8.53 0.57 -7.43
N VAL A 19 9.76 0.30 -7.86
CA VAL A 19 10.93 1.15 -7.57
C VAL A 19 10.77 2.53 -8.19
N LEU A 20 10.36 2.61 -9.45
CA LEU A 20 10.13 3.88 -10.15
C LEU A 20 9.00 4.69 -9.49
N GLY A 21 7.92 4.03 -9.10
CA GLY A 21 6.78 4.68 -8.45
C GLY A 21 7.11 5.21 -7.06
N VAL A 22 7.84 4.44 -6.26
CA VAL A 22 8.34 4.92 -4.95
C VAL A 22 9.28 6.10 -5.14
N GLY A 23 10.22 6.04 -6.09
CA GLY A 23 11.11 7.15 -6.42
C GLY A 23 10.36 8.42 -6.84
N GLY A 24 9.37 8.30 -7.72
CA GLY A 24 8.49 9.39 -8.11
C GLY A 24 7.70 9.97 -6.93
N TYR A 25 7.21 9.13 -6.02
CA TYR A 25 6.54 9.57 -4.80
C TYR A 25 7.47 10.37 -3.88
N PHE A 26 8.72 9.95 -3.72
CA PHE A 26 9.72 10.70 -2.96
C PHE A 26 9.95 12.09 -3.54
N ILE A 27 10.16 12.18 -4.85
CA ILE A 27 10.37 13.46 -5.55
C ILE A 27 9.14 14.34 -5.36
N LEU A 28 7.94 13.82 -5.63
CA LEU A 28 6.70 14.58 -5.55
C LEU A 28 6.45 15.13 -4.14
N THR A 29 6.65 14.32 -3.11
CA THR A 29 6.40 14.70 -1.72
C THR A 29 7.48 15.61 -1.10
N THR A 30 8.52 15.98 -1.85
CA THR A 30 9.39 17.12 -1.47
C THR A 30 8.73 18.47 -1.76
N PHE A 31 7.77 18.51 -2.67
CA PHE A 31 7.12 19.74 -3.12
C PHE A 31 5.68 19.90 -2.63
N ILE A 32 4.98 18.79 -2.37
CA ILE A 32 3.58 18.81 -1.95
C ILE A 32 3.36 17.93 -0.70
N SER A 33 2.23 18.15 0.01
CA SER A 33 1.86 17.37 1.19
C SER A 33 1.48 15.91 0.83
N LEU A 34 1.52 15.01 1.82
CA LEU A 34 1.14 13.61 1.63
C LEU A 34 -0.32 13.47 1.19
N GLN A 35 -1.21 14.33 1.71
CA GLN A 35 -2.62 14.36 1.32
C GLN A 35 -2.81 14.75 -0.15
N GLN A 36 -2.06 15.75 -0.62
CA GLN A 36 -2.07 16.15 -2.03
C GLN A 36 -1.47 15.09 -2.95
N ALA A 37 -0.43 14.38 -2.47
CA ALA A 37 0.20 13.29 -3.21
C ALA A 37 -0.66 12.01 -3.28
N HIS A 38 -1.81 11.96 -2.59
CA HIS A 38 -2.66 10.75 -2.58
C HIS A 38 -3.12 10.34 -3.98
N SER A 39 -3.45 11.29 -4.85
CA SER A 39 -3.84 11.00 -6.24
C SER A 39 -2.74 10.27 -7.02
N TYR A 40 -1.47 10.68 -6.83
CA TYR A 40 -0.33 9.95 -7.37
C TYR A 40 -0.21 8.55 -6.77
N MET A 41 -0.32 8.41 -5.45
CA MET A 41 -0.23 7.12 -4.78
C MET A 41 -1.34 6.17 -5.24
N LYS A 42 -2.55 6.67 -5.42
CA LYS A 42 -3.68 5.91 -5.98
C LYS A 42 -3.39 5.40 -7.40
N TRP A 43 -2.85 6.26 -8.26
CA TRP A 43 -2.43 5.88 -9.60
C TRP A 43 -1.30 4.85 -9.57
N PHE A 44 -0.27 5.10 -8.78
CA PHE A 44 0.86 4.21 -8.58
C PHE A 44 0.43 2.81 -8.13
N CYS A 45 -0.44 2.71 -7.12
CA CYS A 45 -0.98 1.43 -6.66
C CYS A 45 -1.72 0.67 -7.76
N ARG A 46 -2.49 1.37 -8.61
CA ARG A 46 -3.16 0.75 -9.76
C ARG A 46 -2.18 0.24 -10.81
N VAL A 47 -1.12 0.99 -11.10
CA VAL A 47 -0.06 0.54 -12.01
C VAL A 47 0.64 -0.69 -11.45
N CYS A 48 0.95 -0.72 -10.16
CA CYS A 48 1.54 -1.88 -9.48
C CYS A 48 0.64 -3.12 -9.59
N LEU A 49 -0.65 -2.98 -9.27
CA LEU A 49 -1.62 -4.08 -9.39
C LEU A 49 -1.70 -4.59 -10.83
N PHE A 50 -1.83 -3.70 -11.79
CA PHE A 50 -1.91 -4.07 -13.20
C PHE A 50 -0.64 -4.76 -13.69
N SER A 51 0.55 -4.26 -13.31
CA SER A 51 1.84 -4.87 -13.68
C SER A 51 2.05 -6.25 -13.04
N ALA A 52 1.39 -6.52 -11.91
CA ALA A 52 1.34 -7.83 -11.27
C ALA A 52 0.25 -8.76 -11.85
N GLY A 53 -0.48 -8.31 -12.88
CA GLY A 53 -1.58 -9.06 -13.49
C GLY A 53 -2.86 -9.08 -12.64
N GLN A 54 -3.02 -8.14 -11.70
CA GLN A 54 -4.19 -8.01 -10.83
C GLN A 54 -5.15 -6.96 -11.37
N ILE A 55 -6.44 -7.29 -11.38
CA ILE A 55 -7.50 -6.36 -11.78
C ILE A 55 -8.30 -5.98 -10.53
N LEU A 56 -8.24 -4.71 -10.15
CA LEU A 56 -9.01 -4.19 -9.03
C LEU A 56 -10.47 -3.95 -9.48
N ARG A 57 -11.40 -4.62 -8.81
CA ARG A 57 -12.84 -4.35 -8.92
C ARG A 57 -13.36 -3.82 -7.59
N ILE A 58 -14.06 -2.71 -7.64
CA ILE A 58 -14.64 -2.07 -6.46
C ILE A 58 -16.16 -2.24 -6.54
N GLU A 59 -16.74 -2.82 -5.50
CA GLU A 59 -18.19 -3.00 -5.37
C GLU A 59 -18.67 -2.30 -4.09
N GLY A 60 -19.85 -1.71 -4.14
CA GLY A 60 -20.43 -0.95 -3.03
C GLY A 60 -20.09 0.54 -3.06
N SER A 61 -20.42 1.23 -1.98
CA SER A 61 -20.20 2.68 -1.85
C SER A 61 -18.86 2.97 -1.16
N ILE A 62 -18.09 3.89 -1.73
CA ILE A 62 -16.88 4.41 -1.08
C ILE A 62 -17.30 5.50 -0.08
N PRO A 63 -16.78 5.50 1.17
CA PRO A 63 -17.08 6.54 2.14
C PRO A 63 -16.74 7.93 1.62
N GLU A 64 -17.58 8.90 1.95
CA GLU A 64 -17.44 10.30 1.53
C GLU A 64 -16.23 10.94 2.22
N LYS A 65 -15.43 11.68 1.46
CA LYS A 65 -14.22 12.36 1.98
C LYS A 65 -14.54 13.35 3.10
N GLU A 66 -15.67 13.99 3.03
CA GLU A 66 -16.11 15.04 3.95
C GLU A 66 -16.52 14.52 5.34
N LYS A 67 -16.80 13.23 5.46
CA LYS A 67 -17.26 12.59 6.70
C LYS A 67 -16.14 11.93 7.51
N GLN A 68 -14.88 12.27 7.28
CA GLN A 68 -13.75 11.75 8.03
C GLN A 68 -13.79 12.14 9.53
N PRO A 69 -13.12 11.38 10.42
CA PRO A 69 -12.18 10.28 10.15
C PRO A 69 -12.85 8.90 9.99
N TYR A 70 -12.23 8.02 9.20
CA TYR A 70 -12.62 6.62 9.04
C TYR A 70 -11.53 5.67 9.50
N ILE A 71 -11.94 4.52 10.03
CA ILE A 71 -11.07 3.36 10.27
C ILE A 71 -11.44 2.28 9.26
N TYR A 72 -10.50 1.93 8.38
CA TYR A 72 -10.65 0.84 7.43
C TYR A 72 -10.11 -0.45 8.03
N MET A 73 -10.97 -1.46 8.07
CA MET A 73 -10.57 -2.82 8.45
C MET A 73 -10.91 -3.76 7.30
N PHE A 74 -9.99 -4.67 6.98
CA PHE A 74 -10.15 -5.63 5.89
C PHE A 74 -9.44 -6.94 6.23
N ASN A 75 -9.86 -8.03 5.59
CA ASN A 75 -9.16 -9.31 5.66
C ASN A 75 -7.83 -9.18 4.92
N HIS A 76 -6.74 -9.39 5.64
CA HIS A 76 -5.39 -9.27 5.07
C HIS A 76 -4.87 -10.65 4.70
N GLU A 77 -4.98 -11.01 3.42
CA GLU A 77 -4.62 -12.31 2.87
C GLU A 77 -3.48 -12.24 1.85
N SER A 78 -3.18 -11.04 1.33
CA SER A 78 -2.21 -10.86 0.27
C SER A 78 -1.32 -9.63 0.51
N MET A 79 -0.09 -9.69 0.00
CA MET A 79 0.79 -8.53 -0.04
C MET A 79 0.23 -7.38 -0.92
N PHE A 80 -0.74 -7.66 -1.77
CA PHE A 80 -1.38 -6.65 -2.63
C PHE A 80 -2.54 -5.90 -1.96
N ASP A 81 -2.99 -6.33 -0.80
CA ASP A 81 -4.19 -5.75 -0.15
C ASP A 81 -4.01 -4.26 0.15
N HIS A 82 -2.83 -3.84 0.62
CA HIS A 82 -2.54 -2.43 0.87
C HIS A 82 -2.51 -1.59 -0.42
N PHE A 83 -2.10 -2.17 -1.56
CA PHE A 83 -2.23 -1.49 -2.86
C PHE A 83 -3.70 -1.37 -3.26
N MET A 84 -4.52 -2.41 -3.02
CA MET A 84 -5.94 -2.41 -3.36
C MET A 84 -6.71 -1.36 -2.57
N ILE A 85 -6.47 -1.24 -1.25
CA ILE A 85 -7.19 -0.27 -0.43
C ILE A 85 -6.81 1.17 -0.78
N VAL A 86 -5.52 1.45 -1.03
CA VAL A 86 -5.07 2.78 -1.47
C VAL A 86 -5.61 3.11 -2.86
N ALA A 87 -5.58 2.16 -3.79
CA ALA A 87 -6.12 2.34 -5.14
C ALA A 87 -7.63 2.56 -5.18
N GLY A 88 -8.36 2.02 -4.18
CA GLY A 88 -9.81 2.09 -4.07
C GLY A 88 -10.34 3.33 -3.36
N THR A 89 -9.58 3.93 -2.44
CA THR A 89 -10.04 5.06 -1.62
C THR A 89 -9.94 6.39 -2.35
N SER A 90 -10.78 7.35 -1.95
CA SER A 90 -10.82 8.70 -2.54
C SER A 90 -9.98 9.73 -1.77
N HIS A 91 -9.48 9.39 -0.59
CA HIS A 91 -8.75 10.28 0.32
C HIS A 91 -7.49 9.60 0.87
N TYR A 92 -6.56 10.43 1.35
CA TYR A 92 -5.35 9.94 2.00
C TYR A 92 -5.71 9.11 3.23
N LEU A 93 -5.08 7.96 3.33
CA LEU A 93 -5.15 7.10 4.49
C LEU A 93 -3.73 6.69 4.88
N THR A 94 -3.52 6.46 6.15
CA THR A 94 -2.31 5.80 6.65
C THR A 94 -2.68 4.47 7.29
N GLY A 95 -1.71 3.62 7.52
CA GLY A 95 -1.93 2.29 8.07
C GLY A 95 -0.86 1.90 9.06
N VAL A 96 -1.05 0.77 9.70
CA VAL A 96 -0.05 0.13 10.54
C VAL A 96 0.72 -0.91 9.72
N ALA A 97 2.02 -0.97 9.92
CA ALA A 97 2.88 -1.95 9.27
C ALA A 97 3.80 -2.62 10.32
N ALA A 98 4.14 -3.88 10.09
CA ALA A 98 5.05 -4.59 10.98
C ALA A 98 6.44 -3.93 10.97
N GLU A 99 7.07 -3.79 12.13
CA GLU A 99 8.35 -3.07 12.30
C GLU A 99 9.47 -3.65 11.43
N ASP A 100 9.50 -4.98 11.25
CA ASP A 100 10.46 -5.67 10.40
C ASP A 100 10.39 -5.24 8.94
N GLN A 101 9.22 -4.84 8.43
CA GLN A 101 9.05 -4.37 7.06
C GLN A 101 9.77 -3.04 6.78
N TYR A 102 10.08 -2.28 7.82
CA TYR A 102 10.84 -1.02 7.68
C TYR A 102 12.32 -1.24 7.36
N SER A 103 12.84 -2.45 7.55
CA SER A 103 14.21 -2.84 7.18
C SER A 103 14.36 -3.13 5.68
N TYR A 104 13.25 -3.39 4.96
CA TYR A 104 13.32 -3.71 3.53
C TYR A 104 13.73 -2.48 2.72
N PRO A 105 14.72 -2.61 1.82
CA PRO A 105 15.10 -1.52 0.93
C PRO A 105 13.90 -1.10 0.06
N VAL A 106 13.82 0.16 -0.31
CA VAL A 106 12.75 0.79 -1.09
C VAL A 106 11.39 0.74 -0.39
N TYR A 107 10.89 -0.46 -0.04
CA TYR A 107 9.59 -0.63 0.63
C TYR A 107 9.55 0.05 2.00
N GLY A 108 10.55 -0.21 2.85
CA GLY A 108 10.63 0.42 4.18
C GLY A 108 10.83 1.95 4.11
N ALA A 109 11.58 2.42 3.11
CA ALA A 109 11.69 3.85 2.85
C ALA A 109 10.33 4.43 2.42
N GLY A 110 9.61 3.75 1.54
CA GLY A 110 8.24 4.10 1.13
C GLY A 110 7.27 4.18 2.30
N LEU A 111 7.27 3.17 3.20
CA LEU A 111 6.44 3.16 4.40
C LEU A 111 6.69 4.37 5.29
N ARG A 112 7.97 4.69 5.57
CA ARG A 112 8.34 5.88 6.34
C ARG A 112 7.84 7.16 5.69
N ARG A 113 8.05 7.31 4.39
CA ARG A 113 7.64 8.50 3.65
C ARG A 113 6.12 8.63 3.54
N TYR A 114 5.40 7.52 3.45
CA TYR A 114 3.94 7.48 3.43
C TYR A 114 3.31 7.78 4.79
N GLY A 115 4.08 7.72 5.87
CA GLY A 115 3.60 7.96 7.24
C GLY A 115 2.93 6.74 7.87
N ALA A 116 3.28 5.52 7.42
CA ALA A 116 2.80 4.30 8.06
C ALA A 116 3.35 4.17 9.49
N ILE A 117 2.59 3.58 10.39
CA ILE A 117 2.90 3.47 11.81
C ILE A 117 3.50 2.09 12.09
N PRO A 118 4.77 1.99 12.58
CA PRO A 118 5.38 0.69 12.91
C PRO A 118 4.73 0.07 14.14
N ILE A 119 4.42 -1.22 14.06
CA ILE A 119 3.92 -2.00 15.21
C ILE A 119 4.78 -3.25 15.46
N LYS A 120 5.02 -3.54 16.75
CA LYS A 120 5.65 -4.79 17.20
C LYS A 120 4.58 -5.85 17.39
N ARG A 121 4.49 -6.81 16.48
CA ARG A 121 3.48 -7.88 16.52
C ARG A 121 3.52 -8.70 17.82
N GLU A 122 4.67 -8.89 18.41
CA GLU A 122 4.84 -9.63 19.69
C GLU A 122 4.14 -8.92 20.84
N LYS A 123 4.27 -7.60 20.95
CA LYS A 123 3.59 -6.80 21.97
C LYS A 123 2.07 -6.81 21.78
N LEU A 124 1.61 -6.80 20.52
CA LEU A 124 0.17 -6.86 20.23
C LEU A 124 -0.42 -8.22 20.61
N LYS A 125 0.28 -9.33 20.28
CA LYS A 125 -0.15 -10.67 20.71
C LYS A 125 -0.18 -10.81 22.23
N ALA A 126 0.84 -10.31 22.94
CA ALA A 126 0.88 -10.32 24.40
C ALA A 126 -0.27 -9.49 25.01
N ALA A 127 -0.60 -8.34 24.44
CA ALA A 127 -1.72 -7.52 24.89
C ALA A 127 -3.08 -8.22 24.67
N ILE A 128 -3.29 -8.88 23.54
CA ILE A 128 -4.51 -9.65 23.24
C ILE A 128 -4.65 -10.86 24.17
N HIS A 129 -3.54 -11.56 24.50
CA HIS A 129 -3.57 -12.69 25.44
C HIS A 129 -3.77 -12.28 26.91
N SER A 130 -3.63 -10.99 27.24
CA SER A 130 -3.85 -10.46 28.60
C SER A 130 -5.29 -9.96 28.84
N LEU A 131 -6.13 -9.97 27.79
CA LEU A 131 -7.56 -9.65 27.87
C LEU A 131 -8.40 -10.91 28.03
#